data_6e70de1407ee3c4cadba76c1bfe29716
#
_entry.id   6e70de1407ee3c4cadba76c1bfe29716
#
_cell.length_a   1.000
_cell.length_b   1.000
_cell.length_c   1.000
_cell.angle_alpha   90.00
_cell.angle_beta   90.00
_cell.angle_gamma   90.00
#
_symmetry.space_group_name_H-M   'P 1'
#
loop_
_entity.id
_entity.type
_entity.pdbx_description
1 polymer ?
#
loop_
_entity_poly.entity_id
_entity_poly.type
_entity_poly.pdbx_seq_one_letter_code
_entity_poly.pdbx_strand_id
1 'polypeptide(L)'
;FLPAASLVDEREKRTLDAVLVTPTRMSDVLVGKGAFAVLLAVIMGMATLALNNAFGGQFWTMALILFIGSVMMALVGMALGLWARDVTTMYTAIKAGGILIFLPVIFVLFPGLPQWIPKLVPTYYFLQPIYDIAIRGYSFADVVPDLLIAVVFCIALVPLVAWVARWSERQLAMTV
;
A
#
# COMPACT_ATOMS: atom_id res chain seq x y z
N PHE A 1 -3.55 3.44 -3.96
CA PHE A 1 -3.28 4.88 -4.19
C PHE A 1 -4.46 5.79 -3.85
N LEU A 2 -5.64 5.25 -3.50
CA LEU A 2 -6.82 6.04 -3.08
C LEU A 2 -6.51 7.04 -1.94
N PRO A 3 -5.78 6.66 -0.87
CA PRO A 3 -5.46 7.61 0.19
C PRO A 3 -4.61 8.80 -0.30
N ALA A 4 -3.68 8.55 -1.22
CA ALA A 4 -2.85 9.61 -1.80
C ALA A 4 -3.70 10.61 -2.58
N ALA A 5 -4.55 10.12 -3.48
CA ALA A 5 -5.40 10.96 -4.32
C ALA A 5 -6.37 11.81 -3.49
N SER A 6 -7.03 11.20 -2.48
CA SER A 6 -7.93 11.92 -1.59
C SER A 6 -7.24 13.00 -0.76
N LEU A 7 -6.02 12.74 -0.27
CA LEU A 7 -5.26 13.72 0.52
C LEU A 7 -4.81 14.92 -0.33
N VAL A 8 -4.34 14.67 -1.56
CA VAL A 8 -3.87 15.73 -2.45
C VAL A 8 -5.04 16.57 -2.97
N ASP A 9 -6.15 15.93 -3.35
CA ASP A 9 -7.36 16.64 -3.82
C ASP A 9 -7.94 17.55 -2.74
N GLU A 10 -7.97 17.09 -1.49
CA GLU A 10 -8.41 17.93 -0.35
C GLU A 10 -7.44 19.07 -0.06
N ARG A 11 -6.14 18.87 -0.27
CA ARG A 11 -5.14 19.93 -0.13
C ARG A 11 -5.32 21.00 -1.21
N GLU A 12 -5.48 20.61 -2.47
CA GLU A 12 -5.70 21.54 -3.58
C GLU A 12 -7.00 22.35 -3.41
N LYS A 13 -8.05 21.69 -2.94
CA LYS A 13 -9.36 22.33 -2.69
C LYS A 13 -9.42 23.14 -1.38
N ARG A 14 -8.32 23.18 -0.61
CA ARG A 14 -8.25 23.79 0.74
C ARG A 14 -9.31 23.27 1.72
N THR A 15 -9.88 22.10 1.46
CA THR A 15 -10.86 21.46 2.36
C THR A 15 -10.19 20.80 3.55
N LEU A 16 -8.91 20.45 3.44
CA LEU A 16 -8.08 19.98 4.56
C LEU A 16 -8.01 21.03 5.69
N ASP A 17 -7.88 22.31 5.33
CA ASP A 17 -7.85 23.42 6.31
C ASP A 17 -9.19 23.52 7.04
N ALA A 18 -10.31 23.31 6.35
CA ALA A 18 -11.64 23.31 6.96
C ALA A 18 -11.85 22.12 7.92
N VAL A 19 -11.26 20.96 7.65
CA VAL A 19 -11.31 19.79 8.55
C VAL A 19 -10.44 20.03 9.79
N LEU A 20 -9.29 20.70 9.66
CA LEU A 20 -8.38 20.99 10.76
C LEU A 20 -8.91 22.10 11.70
N VAL A 21 -9.92 22.88 11.30
CA VAL A 21 -10.64 23.80 12.20
C VAL A 21 -11.58 23.03 13.16
N THR A 22 -11.92 21.78 12.84
CA THR A 22 -12.63 20.89 13.77
C THR A 22 -11.64 20.25 14.77
N PRO A 23 -12.09 19.74 15.94
CA PRO A 23 -11.20 19.11 16.92
C PRO A 23 -10.62 17.75 16.46
N THR A 24 -10.65 17.44 15.17
CA THR A 24 -10.09 16.24 14.57
C THR A 24 -8.59 16.36 14.36
N ARG A 25 -7.85 15.33 14.76
CA ARG A 25 -6.39 15.28 14.53
C ARG A 25 -6.10 14.75 13.13
N MET A 26 -5.00 15.21 12.52
CA MET A 26 -4.53 14.69 11.23
C MET A 26 -4.37 13.16 11.23
N SER A 27 -3.97 12.59 12.37
CA SER A 27 -3.89 11.13 12.55
C SER A 27 -5.22 10.43 12.34
N ASP A 28 -6.34 11.02 12.80
CA ASP A 28 -7.65 10.40 12.72
C ASP A 28 -8.16 10.37 11.27
N VAL A 29 -7.86 11.44 10.54
CA VAL A 29 -8.14 11.52 9.09
C VAL A 29 -7.33 10.49 8.32
N LEU A 30 -6.03 10.35 8.62
CA LEU A 30 -5.16 9.36 7.98
C LEU A 30 -5.60 7.93 8.27
N VAL A 31 -5.93 7.62 9.52
CA VAL A 31 -6.41 6.29 9.92
C VAL A 31 -7.74 5.97 9.23
N GLY A 32 -8.68 6.92 9.20
CA GLY A 32 -9.98 6.72 8.54
C GLY A 32 -9.83 6.44 7.04
N LYS A 33 -9.05 7.26 6.33
CA LYS A 33 -8.78 7.09 4.89
C LYS A 33 -8.00 5.81 4.60
N GLY A 34 -7.00 5.49 5.43
CA GLY A 34 -6.22 4.27 5.34
C GLY A 34 -7.09 3.03 5.53
N ALA A 35 -7.91 3.01 6.58
CA ALA A 35 -8.82 1.90 6.86
C ALA A 35 -9.82 1.67 5.73
N PHE A 36 -10.42 2.73 5.20
CA PHE A 36 -11.34 2.63 4.05
C PHE A 36 -10.64 2.07 2.81
N ALA A 37 -9.42 2.54 2.51
CA ALA A 37 -8.65 2.05 1.37
C ALA A 37 -8.25 0.58 1.51
N VAL A 38 -7.86 0.14 2.72
CA VAL A 38 -7.55 -1.26 3.02
C VAL A 38 -8.79 -2.12 2.84
N LEU A 39 -9.93 -1.71 3.40
CA LEU A 39 -11.20 -2.44 3.27
C LEU A 39 -11.58 -2.63 1.80
N LEU A 40 -11.55 -1.54 1.02
CA LEU A 40 -11.88 -1.59 -0.39
C LEU A 40 -10.90 -2.46 -1.19
N ALA A 41 -9.60 -2.36 -0.91
CA ALA A 41 -8.58 -3.16 -1.57
C ALA A 41 -8.73 -4.66 -1.28
N VAL A 42 -9.04 -5.03 -0.03
CA VAL A 42 -9.30 -6.43 0.34
C VAL A 42 -10.55 -6.95 -0.37
N ILE A 43 -11.65 -6.21 -0.36
CA ILE A 43 -12.89 -6.61 -1.05
C ILE A 43 -12.63 -6.83 -2.54
N MET A 44 -11.99 -5.87 -3.21
CA MET A 44 -11.69 -5.96 -4.64
C MET A 44 -10.70 -7.08 -4.96
N GLY A 45 -9.67 -7.25 -4.11
CA GLY A 45 -8.71 -8.35 -4.24
C GLY A 45 -9.37 -9.72 -4.08
N MET A 46 -10.22 -9.89 -3.08
CA MET A 46 -10.98 -11.13 -2.87
C MET A 46 -11.96 -11.40 -4.03
N ALA A 47 -12.64 -10.39 -4.51
CA ALA A 47 -13.50 -10.52 -5.69
C ALA A 47 -12.70 -10.95 -6.93
N THR A 48 -11.53 -10.38 -7.16
CA THR A 48 -10.63 -10.75 -8.25
C THR A 48 -10.19 -12.21 -8.14
N LEU A 49 -9.77 -12.67 -6.95
CA LEU A 49 -9.39 -14.07 -6.71
C LEU A 49 -10.57 -15.01 -6.91
N ALA A 50 -11.78 -14.61 -6.47
CA ALA A 50 -13.00 -15.40 -6.66
C ALA A 50 -13.35 -15.58 -8.15
N LEU A 51 -13.32 -14.51 -8.93
CA LEU A 51 -13.62 -14.56 -10.36
C LEU A 51 -12.62 -15.42 -11.16
N ASN A 52 -11.38 -15.52 -10.68
CA ASN A 52 -10.33 -16.32 -11.31
C ASN A 52 -10.17 -17.73 -10.69
N ASN A 53 -11.01 -18.12 -9.73
CA ASN A 53 -10.89 -19.35 -8.95
C ASN A 53 -9.48 -19.56 -8.35
N ALA A 54 -8.83 -18.47 -7.96
CA ALA A 54 -7.42 -18.42 -7.60
C ALA A 54 -7.16 -18.57 -6.09
N PHE A 55 -8.10 -19.11 -5.31
CA PHE A 55 -7.91 -19.29 -3.87
C PHE A 55 -6.99 -20.48 -3.49
N GLY A 56 -6.74 -21.40 -4.39
CA GLY A 56 -5.96 -22.62 -4.08
C GLY A 56 -6.52 -23.42 -2.90
N GLY A 57 -7.82 -23.33 -2.63
CA GLY A 57 -8.46 -23.94 -1.45
C GLY A 57 -8.18 -23.24 -0.11
N GLN A 58 -7.46 -22.12 -0.09
CA GLN A 58 -6.99 -21.45 1.12
C GLN A 58 -7.55 -20.02 1.25
N PHE A 59 -8.88 -19.90 1.30
CA PHE A 59 -9.59 -18.62 1.35
C PHE A 59 -9.06 -17.67 2.46
N TRP A 60 -8.92 -18.16 3.70
CA TRP A 60 -8.47 -17.34 4.83
C TRP A 60 -7.02 -16.90 4.72
N THR A 61 -6.16 -17.75 4.18
CA THR A 61 -4.76 -17.42 3.92
C THR A 61 -4.67 -16.28 2.88
N MET A 62 -5.43 -16.39 1.79
CA MET A 62 -5.48 -15.33 0.76
C MET A 62 -6.04 -14.02 1.31
N ALA A 63 -7.07 -14.07 2.15
CA ALA A 63 -7.62 -12.89 2.81
C ALA A 63 -6.56 -12.21 3.69
N LEU A 64 -5.78 -12.98 4.46
CA LEU A 64 -4.70 -12.47 5.30
C LEU A 64 -3.59 -11.80 4.47
N ILE A 65 -3.15 -12.45 3.38
CA ILE A 65 -2.12 -11.91 2.49
C ILE A 65 -2.58 -10.59 1.87
N LEU A 66 -3.82 -10.56 1.35
CA LEU A 66 -4.41 -9.35 0.78
C LEU A 66 -4.55 -8.24 1.83
N PHE A 67 -4.90 -8.57 3.06
CA PHE A 67 -4.98 -7.61 4.14
C PHE A 67 -3.61 -6.98 4.43
N ILE A 68 -2.56 -7.79 4.63
CA ILE A 68 -1.19 -7.30 4.90
C ILE A 68 -0.69 -6.44 3.72
N GLY A 69 -0.84 -6.93 2.49
CA GLY A 69 -0.45 -6.20 1.28
C GLY A 69 -1.21 -4.88 1.13
N SER A 70 -2.52 -4.87 1.43
CA SER A 70 -3.35 -3.66 1.38
C SER A 70 -2.93 -2.62 2.42
N VAL A 71 -2.60 -3.05 3.64
CA VAL A 71 -2.07 -2.16 4.70
C VAL A 71 -0.74 -1.56 4.24
N MET A 72 0.17 -2.36 3.72
CA MET A 72 1.45 -1.88 3.21
C MET A 72 1.27 -0.84 2.10
N MET A 73 0.41 -1.12 1.12
CA MET A 73 0.14 -0.20 0.01
C MET A 73 -0.63 1.05 0.45
N ALA A 74 -1.49 0.96 1.47
CA ALA A 74 -2.15 2.12 2.06
C ALA A 74 -1.14 3.04 2.76
N LEU A 75 -0.18 2.50 3.51
CA LEU A 75 0.90 3.26 4.15
C LEU A 75 1.79 3.97 3.12
N VAL A 76 2.19 3.28 2.05
CA VAL A 76 2.93 3.89 0.93
C VAL A 76 2.11 5.00 0.26
N GLY A 77 0.81 4.75 0.02
CA GLY A 77 -0.09 5.74 -0.55
C GLY A 77 -0.25 6.97 0.34
N MET A 78 -0.38 6.80 1.66
CA MET A 78 -0.43 7.92 2.60
C MET A 78 0.87 8.72 2.62
N ALA A 79 2.03 8.06 2.63
CA ALA A 79 3.32 8.74 2.57
C ALA A 79 3.46 9.58 1.29
N LEU A 80 3.06 9.03 0.14
CA LEU A 80 3.06 9.74 -1.15
C LEU A 80 2.09 10.91 -1.15
N GLY A 81 0.87 10.74 -0.62
CA GLY A 81 -0.14 11.80 -0.56
C GLY A 81 0.24 12.96 0.35
N LEU A 82 0.94 12.67 1.45
CA LEU A 82 1.47 13.70 2.36
C LEU A 82 2.67 14.44 1.76
N TRP A 83 3.49 13.73 0.97
CA TRP A 83 4.68 14.30 0.33
C TRP A 83 4.33 15.13 -0.91
N ALA A 84 3.38 14.68 -1.72
CA ALA A 84 2.98 15.36 -2.96
C ALA A 84 2.28 16.68 -2.65
N ARG A 85 2.67 17.75 -3.38
CA ARG A 85 2.09 19.09 -3.21
C ARG A 85 0.82 19.29 -4.04
N ASP A 86 0.77 18.63 -5.19
CA ASP A 86 -0.29 18.73 -6.18
C ASP A 86 -0.55 17.38 -6.85
N VAL A 87 -1.69 17.27 -7.53
CA VAL A 87 -2.13 16.04 -8.23
C VAL A 87 -1.11 15.63 -9.29
N THR A 88 -0.49 16.57 -10.00
CA THR A 88 0.47 16.28 -11.06
C THR A 88 1.73 15.63 -10.51
N THR A 89 2.28 16.18 -9.43
CA THR A 89 3.44 15.61 -8.71
C THR A 89 3.13 14.20 -8.20
N MET A 90 1.94 13.99 -7.61
CA MET A 90 1.49 12.69 -7.14
C MET A 90 1.44 11.66 -8.29
N TYR A 91 0.78 11.98 -9.41
CA TYR A 91 0.71 11.07 -10.55
C TYR A 91 2.07 10.78 -11.17
N THR A 92 2.96 11.76 -11.22
CA THR A 92 4.34 11.57 -11.69
C THR A 92 5.10 10.60 -10.79
N ALA A 93 4.99 10.77 -9.48
CA ALA A 93 5.59 9.84 -8.51
C ALA A 93 5.01 8.42 -8.61
N ILE A 94 3.69 8.29 -8.79
CA ILE A 94 3.03 6.99 -8.98
C ILE A 94 3.50 6.32 -10.27
N LYS A 95 3.62 7.07 -11.38
CA LYS A 95 4.12 6.53 -12.65
C LYS A 95 5.57 6.09 -12.56
N ALA A 96 6.44 6.93 -11.97
CA ALA A 96 7.85 6.60 -11.78
C ALA A 96 8.05 5.42 -10.80
N GLY A 97 7.34 5.43 -9.67
CA GLY A 97 7.42 4.36 -8.66
C GLY A 97 6.67 3.09 -9.05
N GLY A 98 5.69 3.19 -9.94
CA GLY A 98 4.87 2.07 -10.37
C GLY A 98 5.68 0.93 -10.98
N ILE A 99 6.72 1.25 -11.75
CA ILE A 99 7.65 0.26 -12.31
C ILE A 99 8.29 -0.57 -11.19
N LEU A 100 8.75 0.08 -10.12
CA LEU A 100 9.36 -0.61 -8.97
C LEU A 100 8.33 -1.46 -8.23
N ILE A 101 7.12 -0.96 -8.04
CA ILE A 101 6.02 -1.67 -7.35
C ILE A 101 5.64 -2.94 -8.12
N PHE A 102 5.60 -2.90 -9.45
CA PHE A 102 5.24 -4.04 -10.30
C PHE A 102 6.45 -4.90 -10.71
N LEU A 103 7.66 -4.51 -10.34
CA LEU A 103 8.87 -5.25 -10.66
C LEU A 103 8.79 -6.74 -10.28
N PRO A 104 8.29 -7.16 -9.10
CA PRO A 104 8.18 -8.58 -8.77
C PRO A 104 7.34 -9.39 -9.77
N VAL A 105 6.28 -8.80 -10.34
CA VAL A 105 5.43 -9.47 -11.33
C VAL A 105 6.22 -9.81 -12.60
N ILE A 106 7.11 -8.92 -13.03
CA ILE A 106 7.97 -9.14 -14.21
C ILE A 106 8.86 -10.36 -13.97
N PHE A 107 9.43 -10.51 -12.78
CA PHE A 107 10.31 -11.64 -12.45
C PHE A 107 9.56 -12.97 -12.29
N VAL A 108 8.29 -12.93 -11.89
CA VAL A 108 7.40 -14.09 -11.91
C VAL A 108 7.15 -14.56 -13.35
N LEU A 109 6.93 -13.61 -14.27
CA LEU A 109 6.70 -13.93 -15.69
C LEU A 109 7.96 -14.39 -16.43
N PHE A 110 9.14 -13.95 -15.99
CA PHE A 110 10.42 -14.29 -16.60
C PHE A 110 11.37 -15.00 -15.61
N PRO A 111 11.20 -16.31 -15.35
CA PRO A 111 11.97 -17.05 -14.34
C PRO A 111 13.48 -17.11 -14.62
N GLY A 112 13.92 -16.86 -15.85
CA GLY A 112 15.33 -16.80 -16.23
C GLY A 112 16.09 -15.57 -15.71
N LEU A 113 15.38 -14.59 -15.14
CA LEU A 113 16.01 -13.40 -14.56
C LEU A 113 16.52 -13.69 -13.14
N PRO A 114 17.52 -12.92 -12.64
CA PRO A 114 18.07 -13.11 -11.29
C PRO A 114 17.01 -12.90 -10.21
N GLN A 115 16.55 -13.97 -9.57
CA GLN A 115 15.43 -13.99 -8.62
C GLN A 115 15.71 -13.28 -7.28
N TRP A 116 16.92 -12.79 -7.06
CA TRP A 116 17.25 -11.99 -5.87
C TRP A 116 16.81 -10.52 -5.99
N ILE A 117 16.69 -9.99 -7.22
CA ILE A 117 16.34 -8.59 -7.48
C ILE A 117 14.94 -8.24 -6.94
N PRO A 118 13.86 -8.99 -7.23
CA PRO A 118 12.54 -8.65 -6.74
C PRO A 118 12.43 -8.69 -5.21
N LYS A 119 13.28 -9.47 -4.53
CA LYS A 119 13.32 -9.54 -3.06
C LYS A 119 13.75 -8.24 -2.39
N LEU A 120 14.36 -7.32 -3.14
CA LEU A 120 14.68 -5.97 -2.65
C LEU A 120 13.45 -5.05 -2.58
N VAL A 121 12.37 -5.42 -3.26
CA VAL A 121 11.15 -4.62 -3.33
C VAL A 121 10.13 -5.15 -2.32
N PRO A 122 9.61 -4.32 -1.41
CA PRO A 122 8.66 -4.78 -0.38
C PRO A 122 7.42 -5.47 -0.93
N THR A 123 6.96 -5.09 -2.13
CA THR A 123 5.78 -5.67 -2.77
C THR A 123 5.96 -7.14 -3.15
N TYR A 124 7.19 -7.64 -3.27
CA TYR A 124 7.50 -9.05 -3.47
C TYR A 124 6.86 -9.92 -2.39
N TYR A 125 6.96 -9.52 -1.13
CA TYR A 125 6.59 -10.31 0.04
C TYR A 125 5.08 -10.48 0.27
N PHE A 126 4.23 -9.86 -0.54
CA PHE A 126 2.82 -10.20 -0.59
C PHE A 126 2.36 -10.70 -1.97
N LEU A 127 3.02 -10.28 -3.05
CA LEU A 127 2.68 -10.75 -4.41
C LEU A 127 3.14 -12.20 -4.64
N GLN A 128 4.36 -12.54 -4.21
CA GLN A 128 4.89 -13.89 -4.35
C GLN A 128 4.05 -14.95 -3.61
N PRO A 129 3.65 -14.76 -2.34
CA PRO A 129 2.74 -15.68 -1.64
C PRO A 129 1.40 -15.91 -2.35
N ILE A 130 0.81 -14.88 -2.96
CA ILE A 130 -0.42 -15.04 -3.74
C ILE A 130 -0.17 -15.98 -4.92
N TYR A 131 0.91 -15.75 -5.65
CA TYR A 131 1.29 -16.60 -6.79
C TYR A 131 1.60 -18.04 -6.36
N ASP A 132 2.35 -18.22 -5.30
CA ASP A 132 2.77 -19.54 -4.81
C ASP A 132 1.57 -20.39 -4.35
N ILE A 133 0.59 -19.78 -3.68
CA ILE A 133 -0.64 -20.49 -3.29
C ILE A 133 -1.54 -20.73 -4.51
N ALA A 134 -1.78 -19.70 -5.33
CA ALA A 134 -2.74 -19.78 -6.43
C ALA A 134 -2.27 -20.72 -7.57
N ILE A 135 -0.97 -20.75 -7.87
CA ILE A 135 -0.41 -21.45 -9.05
C ILE A 135 0.41 -22.67 -8.65
N ARG A 136 1.21 -22.57 -7.60
CA ARG A 136 2.12 -23.67 -7.17
C ARG A 136 1.48 -24.57 -6.12
N GLY A 137 0.34 -24.18 -5.53
CA GLY A 137 -0.35 -24.98 -4.51
C GLY A 137 0.38 -25.05 -3.16
N TYR A 138 1.21 -24.05 -2.85
CA TYR A 138 1.91 -23.98 -1.56
C TYR A 138 0.93 -23.86 -0.40
N SER A 139 1.32 -24.38 0.75
CA SER A 139 0.54 -24.28 1.98
C SER A 139 0.81 -22.94 2.70
N PHE A 140 -0.03 -22.62 3.69
CA PHE A 140 0.18 -21.46 4.55
C PHE A 140 1.59 -21.45 5.18
N ALA A 141 2.06 -22.61 5.65
CA ALA A 141 3.37 -22.72 6.31
C ALA A 141 4.54 -22.30 5.41
N ASP A 142 4.44 -22.56 4.10
CA ASP A 142 5.49 -22.24 3.14
C ASP A 142 5.63 -20.74 2.88
N VAL A 143 4.53 -19.98 3.02
CA VAL A 143 4.49 -18.52 2.75
C VAL A 143 4.65 -17.67 4.00
N VAL A 144 4.59 -18.25 5.20
CA VAL A 144 4.78 -17.53 6.48
C VAL A 144 6.05 -16.69 6.53
N PRO A 145 7.23 -17.15 6.08
CA PRO A 145 8.45 -16.34 6.12
C PRO A 145 8.31 -15.02 5.34
N ASP A 146 7.72 -15.07 4.16
CA ASP A 146 7.51 -13.88 3.34
C ASP A 146 6.49 -12.93 3.99
N LEU A 147 5.42 -13.46 4.59
CA LEU A 147 4.43 -12.67 5.31
C LEU A 147 5.03 -11.97 6.54
N LEU A 148 5.92 -12.64 7.28
CA LEU A 148 6.62 -12.02 8.41
C LEU A 148 7.47 -10.82 7.95
N ILE A 149 8.18 -10.97 6.83
CA ILE A 149 8.95 -9.87 6.25
C ILE A 149 8.02 -8.73 5.81
N ALA A 150 6.87 -9.04 5.18
CA ALA A 150 5.87 -8.03 4.82
C ALA A 150 5.36 -7.25 6.04
N VAL A 151 5.08 -7.94 7.15
CA VAL A 151 4.67 -7.31 8.41
C VAL A 151 5.76 -6.40 8.97
N VAL A 152 7.03 -6.83 8.93
CA VAL A 152 8.17 -6.00 9.34
C VAL A 152 8.25 -4.72 8.49
N PHE A 153 8.04 -4.82 7.18
CA PHE A 153 7.96 -3.63 6.32
C PHE A 153 6.78 -2.73 6.69
N CYS A 154 5.60 -3.28 6.98
CA CYS A 154 4.46 -2.49 7.45
C CYS A 154 4.82 -1.72 8.74
N ILE A 155 5.42 -2.38 9.71
CA ILE A 155 5.85 -1.76 10.98
C ILE A 155 6.89 -0.65 10.72
N ALA A 156 7.84 -0.88 9.81
CA ALA A 156 8.85 0.12 9.44
C ALA A 156 8.27 1.33 8.69
N LEU A 157 7.18 1.15 7.93
CA LEU A 157 6.51 2.23 7.22
C LEU A 157 5.69 3.15 8.13
N VAL A 158 5.17 2.67 9.27
CA VAL A 158 4.39 3.49 10.20
C VAL A 158 5.16 4.73 10.69
N PRO A 159 6.39 4.61 11.24
CA PRO A 159 7.15 5.80 11.65
C PRO A 159 7.54 6.70 10.48
N LEU A 160 7.73 6.14 9.28
CA LEU A 160 7.97 6.93 8.07
C LEU A 160 6.77 7.81 7.74
N VAL A 161 5.56 7.25 7.72
CA VAL A 161 4.32 8.00 7.50
C VAL A 161 4.14 9.07 8.58
N ALA A 162 4.36 8.74 9.84
CA ALA A 162 4.27 9.68 10.95
C ALA A 162 5.31 10.82 10.84
N TRP A 163 6.50 10.53 10.35
CA TRP A 163 7.53 11.54 10.12
C TRP A 163 7.16 12.48 8.97
N VAL A 164 6.68 11.93 7.85
CA VAL A 164 6.23 12.72 6.69
C VAL A 164 5.01 13.58 7.07
N ALA A 165 4.08 13.06 7.88
CA ALA A 165 2.93 13.81 8.37
C ALA A 165 3.36 15.04 9.18
N ARG A 166 4.26 14.88 10.16
CA ARG A 166 4.80 16.00 10.97
C ARG A 166 5.56 17.01 10.12
N TRP A 167 6.28 16.54 9.11
CA TRP A 167 6.97 17.44 8.18
C TRP A 167 5.99 18.28 7.34
N SER A 168 4.92 17.64 6.86
CA SER A 168 3.84 18.31 6.13
C SER A 168 3.12 19.37 6.98
N GLU A 169 2.80 19.06 8.24
CA GLU A 169 2.17 20.02 9.17
C GLU A 169 3.04 21.27 9.40
N ARG A 170 4.36 21.08 9.56
CA ARG A 170 5.30 22.22 9.74
C ARG A 170 5.37 23.12 8.52
N GLN A 171 5.24 22.57 7.31
CA GLN A 171 5.22 23.38 6.09
C GLN A 171 3.95 24.21 5.96
N LEU A 172 2.79 23.66 6.33
CA LEU A 172 1.53 24.39 6.36
C LEU A 172 1.55 25.54 7.37
N ALA A 173 2.14 25.32 8.54
CA ALA A 173 2.26 26.37 9.57
C ALA A 173 3.20 27.54 9.18
N MET A 174 4.11 27.36 8.21
CA MET A 174 5.02 28.43 7.74
C MET A 174 4.45 29.25 6.58
N THR A 175 3.31 28.86 6.02
CA THR A 175 2.67 29.53 4.88
C THR A 175 1.47 30.41 5.29
N VAL A 176 1.14 30.44 6.56
CA VAL A 176 0.18 31.33 7.20
C VAL A 176 0.91 32.48 7.88
#